data_a45a4bd4c6422c6cab155c0c81f0857a
#
_entry.id   a45a4bd4c6422c6cab155c0c81f0857a
#
_cell.length_a   1.000
_cell.length_b   1.000
_cell.length_c   1.000
_cell.angle_alpha   90.00
_cell.angle_beta   90.00
_cell.angle_gamma   90.00
#
_symmetry.space_group_name_H-M   'P 1'
#
loop_
_entity.id
_entity.type
_entity.pdbx_description
1 polymer ?
#
loop_
_entity_poly.entity_id
_entity_poly.type
_entity_poly.pdbx_seq_one_letter_code
_entity_poly.pdbx_strand_id
1 'polypeptide(L)'
;TNLGEALSRPHGRYTHAKARSTGNLWLRHAKQWRRFDLAASAGISLTPYGTSALWSLSGGYTPAAGLHLGIGAFQSMRLPTFTDLYYSSPAQINNLDLIPEKAVTYRIEADYVKDRWNASLRTYYRAGRDIIDWVWREDMDGKWHSEQTSRLDTYGVELTGGYAAAE
;
A
#
# COMPACT_ATOMS: atom_id res chain seq x y z
N THR A 1 17.16 6.07 -1.46
CA THR A 1 17.37 7.09 -2.52
C THR A 1 16.58 6.62 -3.73
N ASN A 2 15.38 7.15 -3.92
CA ASN A 2 14.67 6.95 -5.17
C ASN A 2 15.35 7.84 -6.20
N LEU A 3 16.09 7.23 -7.11
CA LEU A 3 16.48 7.89 -8.34
C LEU A 3 15.23 8.38 -9.03
N GLY A 4 15.21 9.65 -9.39
CA GLY A 4 14.07 10.27 -10.01
C GLY A 4 13.55 9.47 -11.20
N GLU A 5 12.25 9.49 -11.39
CA GLU A 5 11.65 9.01 -12.63
C GLU A 5 12.35 9.70 -13.78
N ALA A 6 12.90 8.92 -14.72
CA ALA A 6 13.63 9.45 -15.86
C ALA A 6 12.69 10.29 -16.70
N LEU A 7 12.88 11.59 -16.70
CA LEU A 7 12.05 12.53 -17.39
C LEU A 7 12.45 12.54 -18.87
N SER A 8 11.54 12.18 -19.75
CA SER A 8 11.79 12.08 -21.17
C SER A 8 11.99 13.43 -21.85
N ARG A 9 12.79 13.41 -22.89
CA ARG A 9 13.16 14.55 -23.73
C ARG A 9 12.09 14.94 -24.76
N PRO A 10 12.34 15.92 -25.59
CA PRO A 10 11.58 17.12 -25.89
C PRO A 10 10.20 16.96 -26.50
N HIS A 11 9.66 15.80 -26.62
CA HIS A 11 8.22 15.58 -26.77
C HIS A 11 7.57 15.22 -25.43
N GLY A 12 8.37 15.14 -24.37
CA GLY A 12 7.95 14.87 -23.02
C GLY A 12 7.41 16.11 -22.32
N ARG A 13 6.40 15.90 -21.57
CA ARG A 13 5.61 16.85 -20.82
C ARG A 13 6.23 17.20 -19.47
N TYR A 14 7.47 16.81 -19.28
CA TYR A 14 8.32 17.15 -18.14
C TYR A 14 9.49 17.99 -18.64
N THR A 15 9.66 19.15 -18.10
CA THR A 15 10.70 20.09 -18.51
C THR A 15 11.95 20.07 -17.65
N HIS A 16 11.87 19.44 -16.46
CA HIS A 16 12.94 19.43 -15.47
C HIS A 16 13.08 18.07 -14.80
N ALA A 17 14.32 17.67 -14.52
CA ALA A 17 14.59 16.54 -13.65
C ALA A 17 14.19 16.86 -12.20
N LYS A 18 13.51 15.93 -11.53
CA LYS A 18 13.13 16.03 -10.11
C LYS A 18 13.68 14.83 -9.35
N ALA A 19 14.14 15.08 -8.15
CA ALA A 19 14.59 14.04 -7.23
C ALA A 19 14.03 14.31 -5.84
N ARG A 20 13.76 13.26 -5.09
CA ARG A 20 13.40 13.36 -3.68
C ARG A 20 14.11 12.26 -2.89
N SER A 21 14.47 12.58 -1.66
CA SER A 21 15.07 11.63 -0.72
C SER A 21 14.06 11.27 0.35
N THR A 22 14.04 10.00 0.73
CA THR A 22 13.26 9.50 1.86
C THR A 22 14.13 8.62 2.73
N GLY A 23 13.90 8.66 4.04
CA GLY A 23 14.58 7.82 5.01
C GLY A 23 13.56 7.06 5.85
N ASN A 24 13.83 5.80 6.17
CA ASN A 24 12.96 4.99 7.01
C ASN A 24 13.79 4.31 8.10
N LEU A 25 13.27 4.33 9.33
CA LEU A 25 13.81 3.59 10.46
C LEU A 25 12.71 2.71 11.05
N TRP A 26 12.99 1.43 11.26
CA TRP A 26 12.03 0.46 11.76
C TRP A 26 12.62 -0.35 12.91
N LEU A 27 11.78 -0.59 13.92
CA LEU A 27 12.00 -1.59 14.96
C LEU A 27 10.91 -2.66 14.82
N ARG A 28 11.32 -3.94 14.85
CA ARG A 28 10.39 -5.07 14.83
C ARG A 28 10.71 -6.02 15.98
N HIS A 29 9.68 -6.46 16.67
CA HIS A 29 9.73 -7.57 17.61
C HIS A 29 8.76 -8.65 17.16
N ALA A 30 9.20 -9.93 17.22
CA ALA A 30 8.35 -11.06 16.91
C ALA A 30 8.64 -12.18 17.93
N LYS A 31 7.59 -12.85 18.36
CA LYS A 31 7.68 -13.97 19.29
C LYS A 31 6.71 -15.07 18.86
N GLN A 32 7.21 -16.31 18.90
CA GLN A 32 6.41 -17.50 18.69
C GLN A 32 6.49 -18.37 19.96
N TRP A 33 5.35 -18.88 20.40
CA TRP A 33 5.29 -19.84 21.49
C TRP A 33 4.14 -20.83 21.29
N ARG A 34 4.49 -22.11 21.31
CA ARG A 34 3.55 -23.22 21.07
C ARG A 34 2.75 -23.02 19.78
N ARG A 35 1.47 -22.69 19.90
CA ARG A 35 0.51 -22.52 18.79
C ARG A 35 0.22 -21.07 18.43
N PHE A 36 0.88 -20.13 19.09
CA PHE A 36 0.67 -18.71 18.91
C PHE A 36 1.91 -18.03 18.36
N ASP A 37 1.72 -17.09 17.49
CA ASP A 37 2.73 -16.13 17.07
C ASP A 37 2.20 -14.70 17.20
N LEU A 38 3.11 -13.78 17.49
CA LEU A 38 2.84 -12.36 17.59
C LEU A 38 4.00 -11.60 16.97
N ALA A 39 3.69 -10.59 16.16
CA ALA A 39 4.68 -9.65 15.68
C ALA A 39 4.14 -8.22 15.75
N ALA A 40 5.00 -7.31 16.19
CA ALA A 40 4.73 -5.88 16.19
C ALA A 40 5.91 -5.15 15.57
N SER A 41 5.64 -4.12 14.80
CA SER A 41 6.65 -3.19 14.32
C SER A 41 6.18 -1.75 14.42
N ALA A 42 7.13 -0.86 14.67
CA ALA A 42 6.93 0.57 14.65
C ALA A 42 8.12 1.23 13.96
N GLY A 43 7.86 2.30 13.26
CA GLY A 43 8.90 3.01 12.53
C GLY A 43 8.52 4.45 12.22
N ILE A 44 9.50 5.17 11.73
CA ILE A 44 9.34 6.53 11.24
C ILE A 44 9.76 6.60 9.78
N SER A 45 9.03 7.37 9.01
CA SER A 45 9.35 7.72 7.62
C SER A 45 9.61 9.21 7.53
N LEU A 46 10.81 9.58 7.11
CA LEU A 46 11.24 10.95 6.87
C LEU A 46 11.08 11.25 5.37
N THR A 47 10.29 12.25 5.04
CA THR A 47 9.98 12.61 3.66
C THR A 47 10.02 14.12 3.49
N PRO A 48 10.02 14.65 2.26
CA PRO A 48 9.87 16.09 2.03
C PRO A 48 8.55 16.68 2.58
N TYR A 49 7.57 15.82 2.87
CA TYR A 49 6.29 16.22 3.47
C TYR A 49 6.29 16.15 5.01
N GLY A 50 7.46 15.89 5.61
CA GLY A 50 7.62 15.76 7.05
C GLY A 50 7.79 14.31 7.51
N THR A 51 7.67 14.13 8.82
CA THR A 51 7.83 12.82 9.49
C THR A 51 6.49 12.15 9.70
N SER A 52 6.40 10.88 9.37
CA SER A 52 5.22 10.05 9.62
C SER A 52 5.58 8.83 10.45
N ALA A 53 4.82 8.56 11.50
CA ALA A 53 4.90 7.30 12.23
C ALA A 53 4.13 6.21 11.46
N LEU A 54 4.70 5.03 11.38
CA LEU A 54 4.11 3.85 10.75
C LEU A 54 4.20 2.67 11.72
N TRP A 55 3.24 1.78 11.69
CA TRP A 55 3.18 0.65 12.60
C TRP A 55 2.54 -0.57 11.93
N SER A 56 2.83 -1.76 12.46
CA SER A 56 2.09 -2.98 12.17
C SER A 56 1.98 -3.86 13.41
N LEU A 57 0.88 -4.59 13.51
CA LEU A 57 0.61 -5.60 14.52
C LEU A 57 0.00 -6.82 13.83
N SER A 58 0.49 -8.02 14.15
CA SER A 58 -0.10 -9.26 13.66
C SER A 58 -0.02 -10.34 14.74
N GLY A 59 -1.01 -11.21 14.74
CA GLY A 59 -1.06 -12.39 15.59
C GLY A 59 -1.57 -13.58 14.81
N GLY A 60 -1.07 -14.76 15.16
CA GLY A 60 -1.46 -16.02 14.55
C GLY A 60 -1.73 -17.10 15.58
N TYR A 61 -2.55 -18.06 15.18
CA TYR A 61 -2.91 -19.23 15.96
C TYR A 61 -2.96 -20.47 15.07
N THR A 62 -2.28 -21.52 15.50
CA THR A 62 -2.25 -22.83 14.83
C THR A 62 -3.03 -23.87 15.65
N PRO A 63 -4.37 -23.98 15.46
CA PRO A 63 -5.22 -24.89 16.24
C PRO A 63 -4.89 -26.35 16.02
N ALA A 64 -4.51 -26.72 14.81
CA ALA A 64 -4.19 -28.08 14.40
C ALA A 64 -3.03 -28.08 13.38
N ALA A 65 -2.40 -29.23 13.21
CA ALA A 65 -1.38 -29.40 12.19
C ALA A 65 -1.93 -29.04 10.80
N GLY A 66 -1.21 -28.15 10.10
CA GLY A 66 -1.58 -27.69 8.77
C GLY A 66 -2.61 -26.57 8.72
N LEU A 67 -3.22 -26.13 9.82
CA LEU A 67 -4.14 -25.01 9.84
C LEU A 67 -3.55 -23.84 10.63
N HIS A 68 -3.38 -22.69 9.96
CA HIS A 68 -2.96 -21.45 10.58
C HIS A 68 -4.03 -20.37 10.37
N LEU A 69 -4.36 -19.65 11.43
CA LEU A 69 -5.30 -18.52 11.43
C LEU A 69 -4.54 -17.26 11.82
N GLY A 70 -4.63 -16.21 11.02
CA GLY A 70 -3.93 -14.97 11.25
C GLY A 70 -4.86 -13.75 11.25
N ILE A 71 -4.47 -12.76 12.03
CA ILE A 71 -5.08 -11.43 12.07
C ILE A 71 -3.99 -10.37 12.08
N GLY A 72 -4.22 -9.26 11.40
CA GLY A 72 -3.24 -8.18 11.39
C GLY A 72 -3.85 -6.82 11.11
N ALA A 73 -3.14 -5.80 11.55
CA ALA A 73 -3.44 -4.41 11.20
C ALA A 73 -2.13 -3.67 10.95
N PHE A 74 -2.10 -2.81 9.94
CA PHE A 74 -0.91 -2.00 9.65
C PHE A 74 -1.27 -0.68 9.00
N GLN A 75 -0.45 0.31 9.27
CA GLN A 75 -0.53 1.61 8.62
C GLN A 75 0.45 1.68 7.45
N SER A 76 -0.01 2.21 6.34
CA SER A 76 0.79 2.49 5.14
C SER A 76 0.69 3.96 4.74
N MET A 77 1.68 4.42 3.99
CA MET A 77 1.72 5.75 3.40
C MET A 77 2.23 5.66 1.96
N ARG A 78 1.62 6.42 1.06
CA ARG A 78 2.10 6.60 -0.32
C ARG A 78 2.36 8.08 -0.57
N LEU A 79 3.54 8.40 -1.08
CA LEU A 79 3.85 9.76 -1.53
C LEU A 79 3.23 10.02 -2.90
N PRO A 80 2.80 11.27 -3.20
CA PRO A 80 2.43 11.64 -4.56
C PRO A 80 3.55 11.29 -5.52
N THR A 81 3.24 10.74 -6.68
CA THR A 81 4.24 10.48 -7.71
C THR A 81 4.66 11.78 -8.40
N PHE A 82 5.77 11.76 -9.11
CA PHE A 82 6.16 12.92 -9.91
C PHE A 82 5.19 13.17 -11.06
N THR A 83 4.49 12.14 -11.52
CA THR A 83 3.38 12.28 -12.49
C THR A 83 2.22 13.04 -11.89
N ASP A 84 1.78 12.68 -10.68
CA ASP A 84 0.69 13.39 -10.00
C ASP A 84 1.02 14.88 -9.79
N LEU A 85 2.28 15.19 -9.47
CA LEU A 85 2.74 16.52 -9.11
C LEU A 85 3.12 17.42 -10.30
N TYR A 86 3.69 16.85 -11.37
CA TYR A 86 4.38 17.64 -12.40
C TYR A 86 3.96 17.31 -13.83
N TYR A 87 3.17 16.25 -14.05
CA TYR A 87 2.76 15.90 -15.38
C TYR A 87 1.55 16.72 -15.82
N SER A 88 1.70 17.47 -16.92
CA SER A 88 0.64 18.23 -17.55
C SER A 88 0.58 17.96 -19.03
N SER A 89 -0.62 17.95 -19.59
CA SER A 89 -0.88 17.70 -21.01
C SER A 89 -2.13 18.46 -21.46
N PRO A 90 -2.46 18.48 -22.76
CA PRO A 90 -3.71 19.07 -23.21
C PRO A 90 -4.97 18.46 -22.56
N ALA A 91 -4.87 17.21 -22.06
CA ALA A 91 -5.97 16.47 -21.43
C ALA A 91 -5.78 16.20 -19.93
N GLN A 92 -4.68 16.66 -19.31
CA GLN A 92 -4.34 16.33 -17.93
C GLN A 92 -3.69 17.50 -17.21
N ILE A 93 -4.13 17.77 -16.01
CA ILE A 93 -3.65 18.85 -15.13
C ILE A 93 -3.09 18.23 -13.84
N ASN A 94 -1.83 18.50 -13.57
CA ASN A 94 -1.17 18.11 -12.33
C ASN A 94 -1.61 18.97 -11.14
N ASN A 95 -1.24 18.52 -9.91
CA ASN A 95 -1.50 19.26 -8.69
C ASN A 95 -0.25 19.23 -7.78
N LEU A 96 0.28 20.41 -7.48
CA LEU A 96 1.46 20.56 -6.63
C LEU A 96 1.15 20.51 -5.12
N ASP A 97 -0.12 20.66 -4.75
CA ASP A 97 -0.56 20.77 -3.36
C ASP A 97 -0.92 19.40 -2.73
N LEU A 98 -0.69 18.31 -3.48
CA LEU A 98 -0.97 16.97 -2.98
C LEU A 98 -0.09 16.61 -1.78
N ILE A 99 -0.71 16.03 -0.77
CA ILE A 99 -0.05 15.47 0.41
C ILE A 99 -0.02 13.94 0.37
N PRO A 100 0.82 13.27 1.19
CA PRO A 100 0.89 11.81 1.20
C PRO A 100 -0.43 11.15 1.61
N GLU A 101 -0.84 10.14 0.85
CA GLU A 101 -1.93 9.24 1.25
C GLU A 101 -1.55 8.46 2.50
N LYS A 102 -2.53 8.18 3.34
CA LYS A 102 -2.40 7.30 4.50
C LYS A 102 -3.52 6.28 4.52
N ALA A 103 -3.22 5.06 4.91
CA ALA A 103 -4.25 4.05 5.08
C ALA A 103 -3.92 3.13 6.26
N VAL A 104 -4.98 2.66 6.92
CA VAL A 104 -4.91 1.54 7.86
C VAL A 104 -5.59 0.34 7.20
N THR A 105 -4.89 -0.77 7.16
CA THR A 105 -5.41 -2.03 6.61
C THR A 105 -5.55 -3.03 7.74
N TYR A 106 -6.71 -3.63 7.85
CA TYR A 106 -7.01 -4.79 8.71
C TYR A 106 -7.07 -6.02 7.82
N ARG A 107 -6.50 -7.15 8.28
CA ARG A 107 -6.43 -8.39 7.53
C ARG A 107 -6.78 -9.57 8.42
N ILE A 108 -7.53 -10.52 7.88
CA ILE A 108 -7.75 -11.84 8.46
C ILE A 108 -7.31 -12.86 7.41
N GLU A 109 -6.61 -13.90 7.84
CA GLU A 109 -6.14 -14.95 6.96
C GLU A 109 -6.34 -16.33 7.59
N ALA A 110 -6.57 -17.34 6.75
CA ALA A 110 -6.60 -18.73 7.13
C ALA A 110 -5.84 -19.53 6.06
N ASP A 111 -4.78 -20.20 6.46
CA ASP A 111 -3.98 -21.06 5.60
C ASP A 111 -4.12 -22.52 6.05
N TYR A 112 -4.41 -23.41 5.10
CA TYR A 112 -4.51 -24.83 5.32
C TYR A 112 -3.56 -25.56 4.38
N VAL A 113 -2.70 -26.40 4.96
CA VAL A 113 -1.78 -27.25 4.21
C VAL A 113 -1.82 -28.64 4.84
N LYS A 114 -2.29 -29.64 4.11
CA LYS A 114 -2.30 -31.02 4.56
C LYS A 114 -2.14 -31.97 3.38
N ASP A 115 -1.19 -32.89 3.52
CA ASP A 115 -0.85 -33.89 2.50
C ASP A 115 -0.56 -33.21 1.14
N ARG A 116 -1.44 -33.36 0.17
CA ARG A 116 -1.34 -32.80 -1.18
C ARG A 116 -2.21 -31.57 -1.40
N TRP A 117 -2.95 -31.17 -0.40
CA TRP A 117 -3.86 -30.03 -0.46
C TRP A 117 -3.27 -28.78 0.17
N ASN A 118 -3.46 -27.67 -0.47
CA ASN A 118 -3.29 -26.36 0.14
C ASN A 118 -4.48 -25.46 -0.17
N ALA A 119 -4.86 -24.63 0.76
CA ALA A 119 -5.89 -23.62 0.59
C ALA A 119 -5.53 -22.39 1.42
N SER A 120 -5.83 -21.20 0.90
CA SER A 120 -5.61 -19.95 1.61
C SER A 120 -6.79 -19.02 1.38
N LEU A 121 -7.35 -18.50 2.46
CA LEU A 121 -8.36 -17.45 2.47
C LEU A 121 -7.77 -16.19 3.09
N ARG A 122 -7.84 -15.08 2.39
CA ARG A 122 -7.46 -13.76 2.90
C ARG A 122 -8.58 -12.80 2.72
N THR A 123 -8.87 -12.01 3.74
CA THR A 123 -9.80 -10.91 3.68
C THR A 123 -9.13 -9.66 4.19
N TYR A 124 -9.49 -8.51 3.64
CA TYR A 124 -8.98 -7.24 4.13
C TYR A 124 -10.02 -6.13 4.05
N TYR A 125 -9.86 -5.17 4.94
CA TYR A 125 -10.51 -3.87 4.91
C TYR A 125 -9.44 -2.79 5.03
N ARG A 126 -9.43 -1.85 4.10
CA ARG A 126 -8.48 -0.74 4.04
C ARG A 126 -9.24 0.58 4.14
N ALA A 127 -9.01 1.33 5.21
CA ALA A 127 -9.49 2.70 5.39
C ALA A 127 -8.40 3.67 4.92
N GLY A 128 -8.60 4.27 3.76
CA GLY A 128 -7.70 5.23 3.15
C GLY A 128 -8.14 6.66 3.37
N ARG A 129 -7.17 7.57 3.51
CA ARG A 129 -7.37 9.02 3.59
C ARG A 129 -6.40 9.72 2.64
N ASP A 130 -6.84 10.88 2.16
CA ASP A 130 -6.03 11.72 1.28
C ASP A 130 -5.59 10.96 0.02
N ILE A 131 -6.49 10.13 -0.54
CA ILE A 131 -6.23 9.28 -1.70
C ILE A 131 -6.09 10.14 -2.94
N ILE A 132 -5.01 9.95 -3.68
CA ILE A 132 -4.71 10.68 -4.91
C ILE A 132 -5.24 9.87 -6.09
N ASP A 133 -6.06 10.52 -6.91
CA ASP A 133 -6.60 9.92 -8.13
C ASP A 133 -6.72 10.97 -9.24
N TRP A 134 -6.87 10.51 -10.47
CA TRP A 134 -7.14 11.34 -11.62
C TRP A 134 -8.65 11.40 -11.85
N VAL A 135 -9.22 12.60 -11.68
CA VAL A 135 -10.65 12.86 -11.80
C VAL A 135 -10.94 13.67 -13.06
N TRP A 136 -11.89 13.21 -13.86
CA TRP A 136 -12.37 13.95 -15.01
C TRP A 136 -13.26 15.11 -14.56
N ARG A 137 -12.91 16.33 -14.98
CA ARG A 137 -13.64 17.56 -14.61
C ARG A 137 -14.33 18.17 -15.81
N GLU A 138 -15.49 17.64 -16.14
CA GLU A 138 -16.34 18.20 -17.20
C GLU A 138 -16.90 19.57 -16.82
N ASP A 139 -17.14 19.78 -15.54
CA ASP A 139 -17.65 21.03 -14.94
C ASP A 139 -16.63 22.18 -14.95
N MET A 140 -15.35 21.91 -15.21
CA MET A 140 -14.28 22.91 -15.24
C MET A 140 -13.74 23.15 -16.66
N ASP A 141 -13.00 22.21 -17.19
CA ASP A 141 -12.23 22.38 -18.45
C ASP A 141 -12.23 21.12 -19.34
N GLY A 142 -12.98 20.10 -18.97
CA GLY A 142 -13.02 18.82 -19.70
C GLY A 142 -11.68 18.11 -19.73
N LYS A 143 -10.96 18.08 -18.59
CA LYS A 143 -9.67 17.40 -18.45
C LYS A 143 -9.61 16.55 -17.20
N TRP A 144 -8.60 15.67 -17.14
CA TRP A 144 -8.24 14.90 -15.96
C TRP A 144 -7.41 15.76 -15.01
N HIS A 145 -7.85 15.90 -13.77
CA HIS A 145 -7.14 16.59 -12.71
C HIS A 145 -6.60 15.57 -11.71
N SER A 146 -5.34 15.73 -11.32
CA SER A 146 -4.80 15.01 -10.18
C SER A 146 -5.36 15.63 -8.90
N GLU A 147 -6.23 14.91 -8.22
CA GLU A 147 -6.96 15.41 -7.06
C GLU A 147 -6.78 14.49 -5.85
N GLN A 148 -7.12 15.03 -4.70
CA GLN A 148 -7.05 14.31 -3.44
C GLN A 148 -8.45 14.10 -2.87
N THR A 149 -8.85 12.82 -2.78
CA THR A 149 -10.10 12.41 -2.16
C THR A 149 -9.90 12.22 -0.68
N SER A 150 -10.79 12.80 0.14
CA SER A 150 -10.66 12.79 1.60
C SER A 150 -10.68 11.39 2.21
N ARG A 151 -11.46 10.45 1.64
CA ARG A 151 -11.59 9.09 2.15
C ARG A 151 -11.93 8.09 1.04
N LEU A 152 -11.30 6.91 1.12
CA LEU A 152 -11.63 5.75 0.31
C LEU A 152 -11.52 4.48 1.16
N ASP A 153 -12.63 3.79 1.31
CA ASP A 153 -12.68 2.49 1.99
C ASP A 153 -12.71 1.38 0.93
N THR A 154 -11.82 0.40 1.09
CA THR A 154 -11.69 -0.74 0.18
C THR A 154 -11.72 -2.03 0.99
N TYR A 155 -12.41 -3.03 0.48
CA TYR A 155 -12.42 -4.38 1.04
C TYR A 155 -12.25 -5.40 -0.05
N GLY A 156 -11.69 -6.56 0.30
CA GLY A 156 -11.50 -7.65 -0.65
C GLY A 156 -11.42 -9.00 0.03
N VAL A 157 -11.68 -10.02 -0.77
CA VAL A 157 -11.56 -11.43 -0.41
C VAL A 157 -10.77 -12.12 -1.49
N GLU A 158 -9.77 -12.90 -1.10
CA GLU A 158 -8.97 -13.74 -1.97
C GLU A 158 -9.03 -15.19 -1.48
N LEU A 159 -9.36 -16.10 -2.35
CA LEU A 159 -9.34 -17.53 -2.09
C LEU A 159 -8.41 -18.20 -3.10
N THR A 160 -7.44 -18.95 -2.60
CA THR A 160 -6.55 -19.76 -3.42
C THR A 160 -6.57 -21.20 -2.96
N GLY A 161 -6.36 -22.13 -3.88
CA GLY A 161 -6.29 -23.56 -3.57
C GLY A 161 -5.41 -24.30 -4.56
N GLY A 162 -4.77 -25.36 -4.11
CA GLY A 162 -3.90 -26.18 -4.92
C GLY A 162 -3.93 -27.64 -4.48
N TYR A 163 -3.66 -28.51 -5.44
CA TYR A 163 -3.50 -29.94 -5.23
C TYR A 163 -2.24 -30.43 -5.95
N ALA A 164 -1.33 -31.06 -5.22
CA ALA A 164 -0.15 -31.69 -5.80
C ALA A 164 -0.51 -33.10 -6.27
N ALA A 165 -0.65 -33.29 -7.58
CA ALA A 165 -0.82 -34.62 -8.18
C ALA A 165 0.44 -35.48 -7.90
N ALA A 166 0.28 -36.79 -7.72
CA ALA A 166 1.43 -37.70 -7.70
C ALA A 166 1.98 -37.84 -9.12
N GLU A 167 3.29 -37.85 -9.27
CA GLU A 167 3.98 -38.39 -10.44
C GLU A 167 3.86 -39.90 -10.48
#